data_4f09dbc906381c7de5e118d6488a5def
#
_entry.id   4f09dbc906381c7de5e118d6488a5def
#
_cell.length_a   1.000
_cell.length_b   1.000
_cell.length_c   1.000
_cell.angle_alpha   90.00
_cell.angle_beta   90.00
_cell.angle_gamma   90.00
#
_symmetry.space_group_name_H-M   'P 1'
#
loop_
_entity.id
_entity.type
_entity.pdbx_description
1 polymer ?
#
loop_
_entity_poly.entity_id
_entity_poly.type
_entity_poly.pdbx_seq_one_letter_code
_entity_poly.pdbx_strand_id
1 'polypeptide(L)'
;MRIPIYQVDAFTSRVFAGNPAAICPLEEWLPDEQMQSIAAENNLAETAFFARRGDGFDLRWFTPMVEVDLCGHATLASAFVLFEKLDYTGESITFSTKSGMLSVLRREDGMLEMDFPSRTPVPCSPDPELVPALDLVPQLVLGNRDYFCVFKNEDDVRALKPDMIRLRNIDRFAVIATAPGTDCDFVSRFFAPGQGVDEDPVTGSAHCTLIPYWSERLGKRELFARQLSRRGGEIYCEDRGLRVGIAGNAVLYLEGTIEV
;
A
#
# COMPACT_ATOMS: atom_id res chain seq x y z
N MET A 1 -21.23 17.48 -13.96
CA MET A 1 -20.90 17.97 -12.59
C MET A 1 -19.40 18.13 -12.49
N ARG A 2 -18.90 19.09 -11.68
CA ARG A 2 -17.45 19.28 -11.48
C ARG A 2 -17.03 18.67 -10.16
N ILE A 3 -15.97 17.84 -10.19
CA ILE A 3 -15.43 17.16 -9.01
C ILE A 3 -13.94 17.49 -8.91
N PRO A 4 -13.44 17.97 -7.76
CA PRO A 4 -12.01 18.11 -7.53
C PRO A 4 -11.30 16.77 -7.66
N ILE A 5 -10.11 16.76 -8.25
CA ILE A 5 -9.24 15.60 -8.32
C ILE A 5 -7.82 15.98 -7.96
N TYR A 6 -7.20 15.14 -7.15
CA TYR A 6 -5.79 15.24 -6.76
C TYR A 6 -5.11 13.93 -7.11
N GLN A 7 -3.96 13.97 -7.76
CA GLN A 7 -3.11 12.79 -7.87
C GLN A 7 -1.94 12.95 -6.92
N VAL A 8 -1.79 11.98 -6.03
CA VAL A 8 -0.80 12.00 -4.95
C VAL A 8 0.05 10.74 -5.05
N ASP A 9 1.36 10.92 -5.02
CA ASP A 9 2.33 9.83 -4.89
C ASP A 9 2.58 9.59 -3.39
N ALA A 10 2.13 8.43 -2.89
CA ALA A 10 2.24 8.04 -1.48
C ALA A 10 3.54 7.25 -1.22
N PHE A 11 4.05 7.31 0.01
CA PHE A 11 5.30 6.68 0.46
C PHE A 11 6.55 7.20 -0.27
N THR A 12 6.56 8.49 -0.57
CA THR A 12 7.68 9.19 -1.20
C THR A 12 7.64 10.67 -0.90
N SER A 13 8.82 11.32 -0.91
CA SER A 13 8.96 12.79 -0.82
C SER A 13 9.18 13.45 -2.19
N ARG A 14 9.13 12.68 -3.29
CA ARG A 14 9.37 13.19 -4.66
C ARG A 14 8.34 12.62 -5.64
N VAL A 15 7.93 13.42 -6.61
CA VAL A 15 7.05 13.00 -7.70
C VAL A 15 7.70 11.91 -8.57
N PHE A 16 6.87 11.09 -9.22
CA PHE A 16 7.25 9.96 -10.06
C PHE A 16 7.86 8.76 -9.31
N ALA A 17 7.79 8.76 -7.99
CA ALA A 17 8.14 7.66 -7.12
C ALA A 17 6.92 7.27 -6.25
N GLY A 18 7.08 6.29 -5.35
CA GLY A 18 5.97 5.84 -4.49
C GLY A 18 4.81 5.21 -5.24
N ASN A 19 3.66 5.15 -4.61
CA ASN A 19 2.44 4.56 -5.17
C ASN A 19 1.40 5.65 -5.46
N PRO A 20 1.05 5.90 -6.74
CA PRO A 20 0.14 6.97 -7.12
C PRO A 20 -1.32 6.57 -6.85
N ALA A 21 -2.10 7.50 -6.32
CA ALA A 21 -3.55 7.39 -6.21
C ALA A 21 -4.23 8.66 -6.69
N ALA A 22 -5.38 8.53 -7.35
CA ALA A 22 -6.29 9.65 -7.57
C ALA A 22 -7.20 9.80 -6.35
N ILE A 23 -7.42 11.04 -5.92
CA ILE A 23 -8.22 11.36 -4.74
C ILE A 23 -9.31 12.33 -5.17
N CYS A 24 -10.56 11.94 -4.99
CA CYS A 24 -11.75 12.71 -5.34
C CYS A 24 -12.58 13.01 -4.08
N PRO A 25 -12.43 14.18 -3.46
CA PRO A 25 -13.33 14.66 -2.42
C PRO A 25 -14.75 14.85 -2.97
N LEU A 26 -15.75 14.35 -2.27
CA LEU A 26 -17.15 14.46 -2.64
C LEU A 26 -17.94 15.22 -1.56
N GLU A 27 -18.90 16.04 -1.98
CA GLU A 27 -19.91 16.62 -1.08
C GLU A 27 -20.99 15.58 -0.75
N GLU A 28 -21.44 14.82 -1.77
CA GLU A 28 -22.40 13.72 -1.69
C GLU A 28 -21.90 12.53 -2.51
N TRP A 29 -22.27 11.32 -2.08
CA TRP A 29 -21.86 10.10 -2.80
C TRP A 29 -22.44 10.04 -4.22
N LEU A 30 -21.59 9.66 -5.17
CA LEU A 30 -21.98 9.34 -6.52
C LEU A 30 -22.51 7.90 -6.61
N PRO A 31 -23.29 7.56 -7.66
CA PRO A 31 -23.58 6.16 -7.97
C PRO A 31 -22.30 5.34 -8.14
N ASP A 32 -22.34 4.08 -7.68
CA ASP A 32 -21.18 3.18 -7.71
C ASP A 32 -20.60 3.01 -9.12
N GLU A 33 -21.48 2.90 -10.14
CA GLU A 33 -21.07 2.80 -11.55
C GLU A 33 -20.32 4.04 -12.05
N GLN A 34 -20.66 5.22 -11.55
CA GLN A 34 -19.98 6.46 -11.91
C GLN A 34 -18.61 6.55 -11.27
N MET A 35 -18.48 6.19 -9.98
CA MET A 35 -17.17 6.11 -9.29
C MET A 35 -16.26 5.08 -9.96
N GLN A 36 -16.82 3.91 -10.35
CA GLN A 36 -16.07 2.89 -11.07
C GLN A 36 -15.60 3.39 -12.45
N SER A 37 -16.45 4.15 -13.18
CA SER A 37 -16.08 4.72 -14.48
C SER A 37 -14.98 5.77 -14.35
N ILE A 38 -15.04 6.62 -13.33
CA ILE A 38 -13.98 7.61 -13.03
C ILE A 38 -12.65 6.89 -12.70
N ALA A 39 -12.70 5.83 -11.92
CA ALA A 39 -11.49 5.04 -11.59
C ALA A 39 -10.90 4.36 -12.83
N ALA A 40 -11.73 3.84 -13.72
CA ALA A 40 -11.31 3.26 -14.99
C ALA A 40 -10.67 4.29 -15.93
N GLU A 41 -11.25 5.50 -16.01
CA GLU A 41 -10.70 6.59 -16.84
C GLU A 41 -9.38 7.12 -16.29
N ASN A 42 -9.25 7.27 -14.96
CA ASN A 42 -8.00 7.66 -14.31
C ASN A 42 -6.88 6.64 -14.53
N ASN A 43 -7.21 5.37 -14.66
CA ASN A 43 -6.30 4.26 -14.94
C ASN A 43 -5.04 4.25 -14.04
N LEU A 44 -5.21 4.63 -12.77
CA LEU A 44 -4.22 4.50 -11.70
C LEU A 44 -4.47 3.20 -10.92
N ALA A 45 -3.53 2.83 -10.04
CA ALA A 45 -3.69 1.66 -9.17
C ALA A 45 -5.04 1.73 -8.45
N GLU A 46 -5.32 2.85 -7.77
CA GLU A 46 -6.63 3.15 -7.18
C GLU A 46 -7.02 4.61 -7.33
N THR A 47 -8.34 4.82 -7.42
CA THR A 47 -9.01 6.10 -7.18
C THR A 47 -9.77 6.00 -5.85
N ALA A 48 -9.46 6.90 -4.93
CA ALA A 48 -10.15 7.03 -3.66
C ALA A 48 -11.21 8.14 -3.73
N PHE A 49 -12.38 7.85 -3.20
CA PHE A 49 -13.46 8.81 -3.01
C PHE A 49 -13.73 8.92 -1.51
N PHE A 50 -13.85 10.13 -0.99
CA PHE A 50 -14.25 10.32 0.38
C PHE A 50 -15.31 11.41 0.51
N ALA A 51 -16.21 11.24 1.47
CA ALA A 51 -17.25 12.21 1.81
C ALA A 51 -17.26 12.43 3.33
N ARG A 52 -17.62 13.64 3.77
CA ARG A 52 -17.68 13.97 5.19
C ARG A 52 -18.76 13.15 5.89
N ARG A 53 -18.43 12.62 7.09
CA ARG A 53 -19.36 11.89 7.95
C ARG A 53 -19.14 12.28 9.41
N GLY A 54 -20.01 13.13 9.94
CA GLY A 54 -19.84 13.68 11.30
C GLY A 54 -18.50 14.36 11.48
N ASP A 55 -17.69 13.89 12.43
CA ASP A 55 -16.36 14.42 12.70
C ASP A 55 -15.25 13.76 11.86
N GLY A 56 -15.58 12.72 11.10
CA GLY A 56 -14.67 11.99 10.22
C GLY A 56 -15.12 11.98 8.77
N PHE A 57 -14.70 10.94 8.05
CA PHE A 57 -14.99 10.76 6.63
C PHE A 57 -15.35 9.30 6.35
N ASP A 58 -16.27 9.06 5.42
CA ASP A 58 -16.37 7.76 4.74
C ASP A 58 -15.38 7.72 3.60
N LEU A 59 -14.73 6.57 3.37
CA LEU A 59 -13.70 6.40 2.34
C LEU A 59 -13.89 5.09 1.59
N ARG A 60 -13.82 5.17 0.26
CA ARG A 60 -13.96 4.03 -0.65
C ARG A 60 -12.87 4.08 -1.73
N TRP A 61 -12.42 2.91 -2.19
CA TRP A 61 -11.34 2.78 -3.17
C TRP A 61 -11.78 1.91 -4.33
N PHE A 62 -11.44 2.35 -5.53
CA PHE A 62 -11.76 1.66 -6.78
C PHE A 62 -10.48 1.49 -7.60
N THR A 63 -10.17 0.25 -7.96
CA THR A 63 -9.24 -0.03 -9.07
C THR A 63 -9.95 0.29 -10.40
N PRO A 64 -9.26 0.27 -11.55
CA PRO A 64 -9.93 0.38 -12.84
C PRO A 64 -11.04 -0.65 -13.10
N MET A 65 -11.04 -1.77 -12.35
CA MET A 65 -11.95 -2.90 -12.60
C MET A 65 -13.00 -3.12 -11.52
N VAL A 66 -12.65 -2.87 -10.24
CA VAL A 66 -13.52 -3.22 -9.11
C VAL A 66 -13.29 -2.30 -7.92
N GLU A 67 -14.30 -2.19 -7.04
CA GLU A 67 -14.12 -1.62 -5.71
C GLU A 67 -13.35 -2.60 -4.81
N VAL A 68 -12.42 -2.08 -4.00
CA VAL A 68 -11.63 -2.86 -3.03
C VAL A 68 -11.94 -2.45 -1.60
N ASP A 69 -11.84 -3.40 -0.67
CA ASP A 69 -12.24 -3.18 0.72
C ASP A 69 -11.16 -2.48 1.56
N LEU A 70 -9.91 -2.49 1.11
CA LEU A 70 -8.79 -1.87 1.83
C LEU A 70 -7.67 -1.46 0.86
N CYS A 71 -7.24 -0.18 0.98
CA CYS A 71 -6.09 0.33 0.25
C CYS A 71 -5.27 1.31 1.11
N GLY A 72 -4.08 0.89 1.55
CA GLY A 72 -3.25 1.69 2.46
C GLY A 72 -2.70 2.96 1.83
N HIS A 73 -2.07 2.87 0.64
CA HIS A 73 -1.45 4.03 0.01
C HIS A 73 -2.47 5.11 -0.40
N ALA A 74 -3.65 4.70 -0.88
CA ALA A 74 -4.72 5.65 -1.23
C ALA A 74 -5.39 6.25 0.03
N THR A 75 -5.37 5.54 1.17
CA THR A 75 -5.77 6.10 2.48
C THR A 75 -4.79 7.19 2.93
N LEU A 76 -3.48 6.92 2.85
CA LEU A 76 -2.44 7.90 3.17
C LEU A 76 -2.53 9.11 2.25
N ALA A 77 -2.73 8.90 0.93
CA ALA A 77 -2.93 9.97 -0.05
C ALA A 77 -4.21 10.80 0.23
N SER A 78 -5.30 10.15 0.65
CA SER A 78 -6.54 10.86 1.05
C SER A 78 -6.32 11.73 2.28
N ALA A 79 -5.59 11.24 3.27
CA ALA A 79 -5.23 12.03 4.44
C ALA A 79 -4.31 13.21 4.07
N PHE A 80 -3.35 13.01 3.17
CA PHE A 80 -2.53 14.10 2.62
C PHE A 80 -3.39 15.20 2.01
N VAL A 81 -4.37 14.86 1.17
CA VAL A 81 -5.28 15.84 0.56
C VAL A 81 -6.08 16.61 1.62
N LEU A 82 -6.59 15.92 2.64
CA LEU A 82 -7.32 16.57 3.73
C LEU A 82 -6.43 17.55 4.50
N PHE A 83 -5.21 17.16 4.88
CA PHE A 83 -4.30 18.00 5.65
C PHE A 83 -3.70 19.16 4.85
N GLU A 84 -3.31 18.93 3.59
CA GLU A 84 -2.49 19.87 2.83
C GLU A 84 -3.29 20.71 1.82
N LYS A 85 -4.52 20.26 1.46
CA LYS A 85 -5.31 20.90 0.39
C LYS A 85 -6.71 21.34 0.84
N LEU A 86 -7.23 20.72 1.90
CA LEU A 86 -8.58 21.00 2.40
C LEU A 86 -8.58 21.55 3.84
N ASP A 87 -7.42 22.07 4.28
CA ASP A 87 -7.25 22.79 5.55
C ASP A 87 -7.78 22.06 6.79
N TYR A 88 -7.68 20.71 6.80
CA TYR A 88 -8.06 19.93 7.97
C TYR A 88 -7.07 20.18 9.12
N THR A 89 -7.57 20.68 10.24
CA THR A 89 -6.74 21.17 11.38
C THR A 89 -6.55 20.15 12.50
N GLY A 90 -7.24 19.00 12.46
CA GLY A 90 -7.06 17.94 13.46
C GLY A 90 -5.68 17.27 13.34
N GLU A 91 -5.20 16.65 14.42
CA GLU A 91 -3.95 15.88 14.42
C GLU A 91 -4.11 14.51 13.76
N SER A 92 -5.33 13.97 13.74
CA SER A 92 -5.66 12.68 13.14
C SER A 92 -6.96 12.73 12.36
N ILE A 93 -7.05 11.90 11.33
CA ILE A 93 -8.24 11.71 10.51
C ILE A 93 -8.75 10.30 10.73
N THR A 94 -10.06 10.16 10.93
CA THR A 94 -10.72 8.86 11.02
C THR A 94 -11.54 8.63 9.76
N PHE A 95 -11.29 7.52 9.10
CA PHE A 95 -12.05 7.05 7.94
C PHE A 95 -12.91 5.84 8.31
N SER A 96 -14.18 5.90 7.98
CA SER A 96 -15.09 4.75 8.00
C SER A 96 -15.04 4.06 6.64
N THR A 97 -14.75 2.77 6.62
CA THR A 97 -14.55 1.98 5.40
C THR A 97 -15.27 0.65 5.47
N LYS A 98 -15.33 -0.09 4.36
CA LYS A 98 -15.86 -1.47 4.35
C LYS A 98 -15.07 -2.42 5.26
N SER A 99 -13.78 -2.15 5.49
CA SER A 99 -12.91 -2.93 6.39
C SER A 99 -12.91 -2.41 7.84
N GLY A 100 -13.82 -1.48 8.18
CA GLY A 100 -13.91 -0.86 9.51
C GLY A 100 -13.27 0.52 9.55
N MET A 101 -12.97 0.96 10.79
CA MET A 101 -12.38 2.29 11.02
C MET A 101 -10.89 2.25 10.78
N LEU A 102 -10.38 3.20 9.99
CA LEU A 102 -8.97 3.46 9.78
C LEU A 102 -8.63 4.85 10.31
N SER A 103 -7.48 4.97 10.96
CA SER A 103 -6.97 6.25 11.45
C SER A 103 -5.64 6.59 10.79
N VAL A 104 -5.48 7.85 10.42
CA VAL A 104 -4.22 8.41 9.93
C VAL A 104 -3.83 9.57 10.82
N LEU A 105 -2.68 9.45 11.47
CA LEU A 105 -2.09 10.47 12.32
C LEU A 105 -1.10 11.31 11.51
N ARG A 106 -1.10 12.63 11.71
CA ARG A 106 -0.03 13.51 11.24
C ARG A 106 1.03 13.59 12.34
N ARG A 107 2.22 13.09 12.05
CA ARG A 107 3.36 13.10 12.97
C ARG A 107 4.00 14.49 13.05
N GLU A 108 4.77 14.75 14.10
CA GLU A 108 5.51 16.00 14.28
C GLU A 108 6.54 16.28 13.16
N ASP A 109 7.09 15.21 12.57
CA ASP A 109 8.00 15.27 11.43
C ASP A 109 7.30 15.49 10.07
N GLY A 110 5.97 15.60 10.07
CA GLY A 110 5.14 15.81 8.90
C GLY A 110 4.76 14.54 8.14
N MET A 111 5.30 13.38 8.51
CA MET A 111 4.86 12.11 7.94
C MET A 111 3.45 11.75 8.37
N LEU A 112 2.77 10.98 7.53
CA LEU A 112 1.46 10.43 7.80
C LEU A 112 1.60 8.97 8.23
N GLU A 113 0.97 8.63 9.36
CA GLU A 113 1.07 7.29 9.95
C GLU A 113 -0.30 6.63 10.04
N MET A 114 -0.35 5.39 9.60
CA MET A 114 -1.51 4.50 9.71
C MET A 114 -1.22 3.39 10.71
N ASP A 115 -2.25 2.94 11.42
CA ASP A 115 -2.19 1.84 12.37
C ASP A 115 -2.99 0.64 11.86
N PHE A 116 -2.32 -0.52 11.70
CA PHE A 116 -2.91 -1.75 11.15
C PHE A 116 -2.69 -2.95 12.07
N PRO A 117 -3.51 -4.02 11.94
CA PRO A 117 -3.24 -5.27 12.63
C PRO A 117 -1.97 -5.95 12.12
N SER A 118 -1.16 -6.46 13.03
CA SER A 118 -0.01 -7.29 12.73
C SER A 118 -0.44 -8.65 12.16
N ARG A 119 0.32 -9.17 11.18
CA ARG A 119 0.07 -10.46 10.52
C ARG A 119 1.35 -11.28 10.44
N THR A 120 1.81 -11.80 11.56
CA THR A 120 3.04 -12.61 11.59
C THR A 120 2.98 -13.77 10.61
N PRO A 121 3.96 -13.93 9.71
CA PRO A 121 4.00 -15.05 8.78
C PRO A 121 4.37 -16.33 9.51
N VAL A 122 3.80 -17.46 9.07
CA VAL A 122 4.01 -18.78 9.68
C VAL A 122 4.56 -19.78 8.66
N PRO A 123 5.23 -20.86 9.09
CA PRO A 123 5.64 -21.93 8.19
C PRO A 123 4.47 -22.46 7.35
N CYS A 124 4.70 -22.66 6.06
CA CYS A 124 3.70 -23.22 5.15
C CYS A 124 4.35 -24.12 4.10
N SER A 125 3.54 -24.95 3.46
CA SER A 125 3.95 -25.66 2.24
C SER A 125 3.71 -24.74 1.05
N PRO A 126 4.75 -24.37 0.27
CA PRO A 126 4.56 -23.52 -0.89
C PRO A 126 3.85 -24.27 -2.03
N ASP A 127 3.10 -23.51 -2.84
CA ASP A 127 2.63 -23.98 -4.14
C ASP A 127 3.84 -24.44 -4.99
N PRO A 128 3.77 -25.61 -5.68
CA PRO A 128 4.86 -26.09 -6.53
C PRO A 128 5.31 -25.10 -7.62
N GLU A 129 4.42 -24.23 -8.09
CA GLU A 129 4.71 -23.23 -9.11
C GLU A 129 5.39 -21.97 -8.55
N LEU A 130 5.35 -21.75 -7.23
CA LEU A 130 5.87 -20.50 -6.62
C LEU A 130 7.36 -20.28 -6.91
N VAL A 131 8.20 -21.27 -6.61
CA VAL A 131 9.66 -21.12 -6.77
C VAL A 131 10.06 -21.05 -8.25
N PRO A 132 9.51 -21.92 -9.15
CA PRO A 132 9.72 -21.77 -10.58
C PRO A 132 9.29 -20.42 -11.16
N ALA A 133 8.23 -19.83 -10.60
CA ALA A 133 7.72 -18.53 -11.05
C ALA A 133 8.58 -17.35 -10.61
N LEU A 134 9.33 -17.47 -9.51
CA LEU A 134 10.17 -16.38 -8.98
C LEU A 134 11.51 -16.24 -9.69
N ASP A 135 11.93 -17.23 -10.49
CA ASP A 135 13.23 -17.31 -11.19
C ASP A 135 14.47 -17.30 -10.26
N LEU A 136 14.26 -17.26 -8.95
CA LEU A 136 15.27 -17.40 -7.90
C LEU A 136 14.73 -18.20 -6.73
N VAL A 137 15.59 -19.00 -6.10
CA VAL A 137 15.21 -19.83 -4.96
C VAL A 137 15.31 -19.01 -3.67
N PRO A 138 14.20 -18.76 -2.95
CA PRO A 138 14.25 -18.09 -1.65
C PRO A 138 14.92 -18.99 -0.59
N GLN A 139 15.57 -18.39 0.40
CA GLN A 139 16.14 -19.11 1.55
C GLN A 139 15.07 -19.67 2.47
N LEU A 140 13.91 -18.99 2.54
CA LEU A 140 12.80 -19.36 3.40
C LEU A 140 11.49 -18.95 2.74
N VAL A 141 10.48 -19.83 2.81
CA VAL A 141 9.11 -19.52 2.43
C VAL A 141 8.21 -19.67 3.66
N LEU A 142 7.53 -18.62 3.99
CA LEU A 142 6.49 -18.56 5.00
C LEU A 142 5.18 -18.13 4.33
N GLY A 143 4.09 -18.08 5.08
CA GLY A 143 2.82 -17.62 4.53
C GLY A 143 1.88 -17.10 5.60
N ASN A 144 0.93 -16.32 5.13
CA ASN A 144 -0.28 -15.93 5.83
C ASN A 144 -1.34 -15.72 4.73
N ARG A 145 -1.87 -14.53 4.49
CA ARG A 145 -2.67 -14.20 3.31
C ARG A 145 -1.85 -14.35 2.02
N ASP A 146 -0.61 -13.90 2.07
CA ASP A 146 0.35 -13.88 0.97
C ASP A 146 1.45 -14.91 1.20
N TYR A 147 2.16 -15.34 0.16
CA TYR A 147 3.45 -15.99 0.32
C TYR A 147 4.48 -14.96 0.75
N PHE A 148 5.35 -15.36 1.68
CA PHE A 148 6.42 -14.53 2.22
C PHE A 148 7.76 -15.22 1.94
N CYS A 149 8.46 -14.71 0.90
CA CYS A 149 9.69 -15.30 0.38
C CYS A 149 10.90 -14.47 0.81
N VAL A 150 11.76 -15.06 1.65
CA VAL A 150 12.97 -14.41 2.15
C VAL A 150 14.16 -14.78 1.28
N PHE A 151 14.83 -13.77 0.74
CA PHE A 151 16.05 -13.92 -0.06
C PHE A 151 17.29 -13.55 0.75
N LYS A 152 18.47 -13.85 0.22
CA LYS A 152 19.73 -13.70 0.92
C LYS A 152 20.11 -12.22 1.11
N ASN A 153 19.90 -11.39 0.12
CA ASN A 153 20.30 -9.99 0.09
C ASN A 153 19.38 -9.15 -0.82
N GLU A 154 19.55 -7.85 -0.77
CA GLU A 154 18.82 -6.88 -1.59
C GLU A 154 18.98 -7.12 -3.09
N ASP A 155 20.19 -7.49 -3.56
CA ASP A 155 20.45 -7.72 -4.97
C ASP A 155 19.62 -8.88 -5.52
N ASP A 156 19.41 -9.94 -4.75
CA ASP A 156 18.55 -11.05 -5.14
C ASP A 156 17.10 -10.57 -5.35
N VAL A 157 16.55 -9.76 -4.42
CA VAL A 157 15.20 -9.20 -4.56
C VAL A 157 15.10 -8.27 -5.76
N ARG A 158 16.12 -7.45 -5.98
CA ARG A 158 16.20 -6.52 -7.11
C ARG A 158 16.28 -7.25 -8.46
N ALA A 159 16.99 -8.38 -8.51
CA ALA A 159 17.21 -9.16 -9.72
C ALA A 159 16.00 -10.02 -10.14
N LEU A 160 15.01 -10.22 -9.25
CA LEU A 160 13.82 -11.02 -9.55
C LEU A 160 13.14 -10.60 -10.85
N LYS A 161 12.84 -11.59 -11.69
CA LYS A 161 12.06 -11.45 -12.94
C LYS A 161 10.93 -12.49 -12.95
N PRO A 162 9.92 -12.30 -12.09
CA PRO A 162 8.88 -13.30 -11.93
C PRO A 162 8.08 -13.56 -13.21
N ASP A 163 7.73 -14.82 -13.44
CA ASP A 163 6.76 -15.21 -14.45
C ASP A 163 5.34 -14.90 -13.92
N MET A 164 4.78 -13.77 -14.35
CA MET A 164 3.47 -13.30 -13.90
C MET A 164 2.32 -14.22 -14.31
N ILE A 165 2.49 -15.01 -15.39
CA ILE A 165 1.47 -15.99 -15.82
C ILE A 165 1.41 -17.14 -14.82
N ARG A 166 2.55 -17.62 -14.35
CA ARG A 166 2.60 -18.66 -13.30
C ARG A 166 2.11 -18.11 -11.96
N LEU A 167 2.59 -16.94 -11.55
CA LEU A 167 2.18 -16.32 -10.29
C LEU A 167 0.68 -16.02 -10.22
N ARG A 168 0.01 -15.81 -11.36
CA ARG A 168 -1.44 -15.58 -11.40
C ARG A 168 -2.26 -16.76 -10.88
N ASN A 169 -1.73 -17.96 -10.95
CA ASN A 169 -2.43 -19.21 -10.64
C ASN A 169 -2.03 -19.82 -9.29
N ILE A 170 -1.15 -19.19 -8.50
CA ILE A 170 -0.81 -19.66 -7.16
C ILE A 170 -2.01 -19.61 -6.22
N ASP A 171 -2.00 -20.45 -5.20
CA ASP A 171 -3.10 -20.64 -4.26
C ASP A 171 -3.23 -19.56 -3.16
N ARG A 172 -2.46 -18.45 -3.24
CA ARG A 172 -2.52 -17.32 -2.31
C ARG A 172 -2.76 -16.00 -3.04
N PHE A 173 -3.14 -15.00 -2.26
CA PHE A 173 -3.48 -13.68 -2.79
C PHE A 173 -2.32 -13.00 -3.54
N ALA A 174 -1.10 -13.08 -3.00
CA ALA A 174 0.07 -12.41 -3.54
C ALA A 174 1.38 -13.06 -3.07
N VAL A 175 2.50 -12.53 -3.56
CA VAL A 175 3.86 -12.88 -3.13
C VAL A 175 4.59 -11.65 -2.64
N ILE A 176 5.06 -11.70 -1.40
CA ILE A 176 6.02 -10.76 -0.81
C ILE A 176 7.41 -11.35 -0.96
N ALA A 177 8.27 -10.72 -1.74
CA ALA A 177 9.70 -11.00 -1.79
C ALA A 177 10.43 -10.00 -0.89
N THR A 178 11.31 -10.48 0.01
CA THR A 178 12.01 -9.61 0.97
C THR A 178 13.41 -10.10 1.28
N ALA A 179 14.29 -9.18 1.67
CA ALA A 179 15.66 -9.45 2.09
C ALA A 179 16.15 -8.36 3.06
N PRO A 180 17.29 -8.58 3.79
CA PRO A 180 17.97 -7.48 4.47
C PRO A 180 18.33 -6.37 3.48
N GLY A 181 18.14 -5.11 3.88
CA GLY A 181 18.53 -3.95 3.07
C GLY A 181 20.02 -3.62 3.22
N THR A 182 20.53 -2.82 2.30
CA THR A 182 21.90 -2.27 2.34
C THR A 182 21.91 -0.95 3.12
N ASP A 183 21.03 -0.01 2.74
CA ASP A 183 20.92 1.32 3.35
C ASP A 183 19.60 1.50 4.14
N CYS A 184 18.91 0.41 4.42
CA CYS A 184 17.70 0.33 5.19
C CYS A 184 17.65 -1.01 5.93
N ASP A 185 16.66 -1.22 6.79
CA ASP A 185 16.59 -2.45 7.58
C ASP A 185 16.21 -3.66 6.73
N PHE A 186 15.25 -3.46 5.83
CA PHE A 186 14.86 -4.49 4.89
C PHE A 186 14.31 -3.88 3.60
N VAL A 187 14.32 -4.71 2.56
CA VAL A 187 13.71 -4.39 1.28
C VAL A 187 12.60 -5.37 0.95
N SER A 188 11.69 -4.94 0.08
CA SER A 188 10.61 -5.79 -0.41
C SER A 188 10.22 -5.50 -1.86
N ARG A 189 9.54 -6.48 -2.48
CA ARG A 189 8.72 -6.33 -3.69
C ARG A 189 7.42 -7.10 -3.48
N PHE A 190 6.35 -6.68 -4.14
CA PHE A 190 5.02 -7.27 -4.00
C PHE A 190 4.40 -7.56 -5.36
N PHE A 191 4.05 -8.83 -5.57
CA PHE A 191 3.51 -9.34 -6.83
C PHE A 191 2.12 -9.92 -6.62
N ALA A 192 1.11 -9.40 -7.32
CA ALA A 192 -0.29 -9.82 -7.19
C ALA A 192 -0.99 -9.95 -8.55
N PRO A 193 -0.43 -10.67 -9.54
CA PRO A 193 -1.01 -10.75 -10.87
C PRO A 193 -2.38 -11.43 -10.89
N GLY A 194 -2.70 -12.30 -9.92
CA GLY A 194 -4.03 -12.88 -9.73
C GLY A 194 -5.10 -11.85 -9.34
N GLN A 195 -4.67 -10.68 -8.85
CA GLN A 195 -5.55 -9.55 -8.49
C GLN A 195 -5.57 -8.45 -9.55
N GLY A 196 -4.95 -8.68 -10.71
CA GLY A 196 -4.86 -7.72 -11.81
C GLY A 196 -3.72 -6.71 -11.70
N VAL A 197 -2.85 -6.83 -10.70
CA VAL A 197 -1.68 -5.98 -10.48
C VAL A 197 -0.41 -6.83 -10.53
N ASP A 198 0.34 -6.78 -11.62
CA ASP A 198 1.54 -7.60 -11.77
C ASP A 198 2.56 -7.31 -10.65
N GLU A 199 2.89 -6.03 -10.43
CA GLU A 199 3.71 -5.58 -9.31
C GLU A 199 3.16 -4.27 -8.73
N ASP A 200 2.84 -4.29 -7.42
CA ASP A 200 2.37 -3.07 -6.73
C ASP A 200 3.57 -2.20 -6.32
N PRO A 201 3.56 -0.90 -6.63
CA PRO A 201 4.69 -0.01 -6.38
C PRO A 201 5.10 0.10 -4.91
N VAL A 202 4.14 0.28 -3.99
CA VAL A 202 4.36 0.32 -2.54
C VAL A 202 3.11 -0.20 -1.84
N THR A 203 3.29 -1.24 -1.03
CA THR A 203 2.18 -2.04 -0.48
C THR A 203 2.11 -1.94 1.03
N GLY A 204 1.26 -1.06 1.55
CA GLY A 204 1.05 -0.92 3.01
C GLY A 204 0.64 -2.24 3.67
N SER A 205 -0.29 -2.99 3.07
CA SER A 205 -0.78 -4.26 3.63
C SER A 205 0.28 -5.37 3.73
N ALA A 206 1.30 -5.38 2.87
CA ALA A 206 2.43 -6.29 2.96
C ALA A 206 3.28 -6.01 4.21
N HIS A 207 3.36 -4.74 4.62
CA HIS A 207 4.11 -4.32 5.80
C HIS A 207 3.48 -4.78 7.12
N CYS A 208 2.18 -5.13 7.11
CA CYS A 208 1.57 -5.84 8.24
C CYS A 208 2.23 -7.20 8.51
N THR A 209 2.85 -7.80 7.50
CA THR A 209 3.58 -9.09 7.60
C THR A 209 5.09 -8.89 7.70
N LEU A 210 5.63 -7.91 6.97
CA LEU A 210 7.07 -7.60 6.96
C LEU A 210 7.58 -7.10 8.31
N ILE A 211 6.83 -6.20 8.95
CA ILE A 211 7.23 -5.55 10.21
C ILE A 211 7.45 -6.56 11.34
N PRO A 212 6.49 -7.44 11.73
CA PRO A 212 6.73 -8.37 12.83
C PRO A 212 7.88 -9.35 12.55
N TYR A 213 8.04 -9.80 11.30
CA TYR A 213 9.14 -10.68 10.91
C TYR A 213 10.52 -10.00 11.06
N TRP A 214 10.67 -8.80 10.52
CA TRP A 214 11.94 -8.10 10.54
C TRP A 214 12.25 -7.52 11.92
N SER A 215 11.25 -7.09 12.69
CA SER A 215 11.39 -6.65 14.07
C SER A 215 11.97 -7.76 14.95
N GLU A 216 11.41 -8.97 14.87
CA GLU A 216 11.94 -10.13 15.59
C GLU A 216 13.37 -10.48 15.14
N ARG A 217 13.61 -10.53 13.82
CA ARG A 217 14.89 -10.93 13.24
C ARG A 217 16.03 -9.95 13.55
N LEU A 218 15.75 -8.65 13.61
CA LEU A 218 16.72 -7.57 13.86
C LEU A 218 16.78 -7.15 15.34
N GLY A 219 15.84 -7.60 16.17
CA GLY A 219 15.76 -7.25 17.59
C GLY A 219 15.45 -5.79 17.86
N LYS A 220 14.71 -5.12 16.94
CA LYS A 220 14.32 -3.71 17.07
C LYS A 220 12.90 -3.47 16.60
N ARG A 221 12.20 -2.49 17.19
CA ARG A 221 10.80 -2.19 16.89
C ARG A 221 10.62 -1.16 15.79
N GLU A 222 11.48 -0.18 15.72
CA GLU A 222 11.45 0.87 14.69
C GLU A 222 12.33 0.44 13.52
N LEU A 223 11.76 0.41 12.33
CA LEU A 223 12.39 -0.09 11.11
C LEU A 223 12.22 0.92 9.98
N PHE A 224 13.24 1.03 9.16
CA PHE A 224 13.17 1.75 7.89
C PHE A 224 13.23 0.75 6.73
N ALA A 225 12.25 0.77 5.85
CA ALA A 225 12.11 -0.16 4.74
C ALA A 225 12.06 0.55 3.38
N ARG A 226 12.49 -0.16 2.35
CA ARG A 226 12.28 0.25 0.96
C ARG A 226 11.57 -0.85 0.18
N GLN A 227 10.54 -0.48 -0.58
CA GLN A 227 9.96 -1.35 -1.59
C GLN A 227 10.62 -1.06 -2.94
N LEU A 228 11.21 -2.10 -3.56
CA LEU A 228 12.12 -1.99 -4.71
C LEU A 228 11.41 -2.14 -6.06
N SER A 229 10.18 -1.71 -6.17
CA SER A 229 9.48 -1.63 -7.45
C SER A 229 10.19 -0.64 -8.41
N ARG A 230 9.74 -0.60 -9.66
CA ARG A 230 10.24 0.39 -10.64
C ARG A 230 10.14 1.83 -10.13
N ARG A 231 9.09 2.17 -9.37
CA ARG A 231 8.89 3.51 -8.78
C ARG A 231 9.64 3.67 -7.47
N GLY A 232 9.79 2.59 -6.72
CA GLY A 232 10.35 2.58 -5.38
C GLY A 232 9.47 3.31 -4.36
N GLY A 233 9.76 3.09 -3.08
CA GLY A 233 9.12 3.85 -2.00
C GLY A 233 9.77 3.58 -0.66
N GLU A 234 9.53 4.49 0.28
CA GLU A 234 10.13 4.52 1.61
C GLU A 234 9.05 4.41 2.68
N ILE A 235 9.21 3.46 3.57
CA ILE A 235 8.25 3.13 4.60
C ILE A 235 8.94 3.13 5.96
N TYR A 236 8.41 3.93 6.88
CA TYR A 236 8.82 3.96 8.28
C TYR A 236 7.86 3.09 9.07
N CYS A 237 8.41 2.10 9.76
CA CYS A 237 7.69 0.98 10.33
C CYS A 237 7.86 0.95 11.83
N GLU A 238 6.82 0.58 12.58
CA GLU A 238 6.90 0.32 14.00
C GLU A 238 6.14 -0.95 14.37
N ASP A 239 6.83 -1.87 15.07
CA ASP A 239 6.21 -3.05 15.65
C ASP A 239 5.64 -2.71 17.04
N ARG A 240 4.31 -2.79 17.14
CA ARG A 240 3.54 -2.55 18.38
C ARG A 240 2.93 -3.85 18.94
N GLY A 241 3.46 -5.01 18.52
CA GLY A 241 3.00 -6.35 18.91
C GLY A 241 1.79 -6.79 18.08
N LEU A 242 0.57 -6.64 18.59
CA LEU A 242 -0.64 -7.01 17.85
C LEU A 242 -0.99 -6.02 16.73
N ARG A 243 -0.33 -4.88 16.70
CA ARG A 243 -0.52 -3.84 15.69
C ARG A 243 0.82 -3.37 15.13
N VAL A 244 0.79 -2.70 14.00
CA VAL A 244 1.96 -2.11 13.34
C VAL A 244 1.66 -0.68 12.92
N GLY A 245 2.62 0.22 13.17
CA GLY A 245 2.63 1.57 12.63
C GLY A 245 3.29 1.57 11.25
N ILE A 246 2.63 2.18 10.26
CA ILE A 246 3.13 2.30 8.89
C ILE A 246 3.08 3.77 8.51
N ALA A 247 4.24 4.43 8.44
CA ALA A 247 4.33 5.84 8.15
C ALA A 247 5.10 6.10 6.85
N GLY A 248 4.77 7.23 6.21
CA GLY A 248 5.47 7.70 5.03
C GLY A 248 5.11 9.11 4.64
N ASN A 249 5.90 9.66 3.73
CA ASN A 249 5.61 10.93 3.10
C ASN A 249 4.61 10.75 1.95
N ALA A 250 3.98 11.84 1.54
CA ALA A 250 3.20 11.91 0.32
C ALA A 250 3.49 13.22 -0.40
N VAL A 251 3.37 13.24 -1.71
CA VAL A 251 3.62 14.42 -2.52
C VAL A 251 2.56 14.58 -3.59
N LEU A 252 2.08 15.80 -3.76
CA LEU A 252 1.12 16.15 -4.81
C LEU A 252 1.80 16.11 -6.17
N TYR A 253 1.19 15.41 -7.13
CA TYR A 253 1.59 15.41 -8.53
C TYR A 253 0.67 16.29 -9.38
N LEU A 254 -0.65 16.16 -9.20
CA LEU A 254 -1.64 16.90 -9.99
C LEU A 254 -2.78 17.37 -9.10
N GLU A 255 -3.27 18.57 -9.36
CA GLU A 255 -4.50 19.12 -8.82
C GLU A 255 -5.34 19.67 -9.97
N GLY A 256 -6.64 19.35 -10.00
CA GLY A 256 -7.52 19.76 -11.07
C GLY A 256 -8.99 19.50 -10.78
N THR A 257 -9.78 19.46 -11.84
CA THR A 257 -11.21 19.19 -11.79
C THR A 257 -11.58 18.27 -12.96
N ILE A 258 -12.38 17.27 -12.69
CA ILE A 258 -13.00 16.42 -13.71
C ILE A 258 -14.45 16.86 -13.95
N GLU A 259 -14.94 16.69 -15.15
CA GLU A 259 -16.33 16.92 -15.52
C GLU A 259 -17.02 15.57 -15.75
N VAL A 260 -18.08 15.31 -15.00
CA VAL A 260 -18.85 14.05 -15.03
C VAL A 260 -20.35 14.32 -15.05
#